data_d7c1b479de8afd5976fd1ba50ec19ff2
#
_entry.id   d7c1b479de8afd5976fd1ba50ec19ff2
#
_cell.length_a   1.000
_cell.length_b   1.000
_cell.length_c   1.000
_cell.angle_alpha   90.00
_cell.angle_beta   90.00
_cell.angle_gamma   90.00
#
_symmetry.space_group_name_H-M   'P 1'
#
loop_
_entity.id
_entity.type
_entity.pdbx_description
1 polymer ?
#
loop_
_entity_poly.entity_id
_entity_poly.type
_entity_poly.pdbx_seq_one_letter_code
_entity_poly.pdbx_strand_id
1 'polypeptide(L)'
;MPDYKKIIMFFDEYIAHYKSFLKFEYAKADMINKGLVEQLSDSLTTEQALIMKTNTFEARRIKLVEGCGDTFAELIDGAPEEHREKLKSQHEELSEIIYKIKELNDGAGAIVSERLKKIQKRTAELDVYDGKGALKREHATKSAIFRNV
;
A
#
# COMPACT_ATOMS: atom_id res chain seq x y z
N MET A 1 -11.31 28.66 -1.29
CA MET A 1 -12.34 27.69 -1.77
C MET A 1 -11.65 26.45 -2.32
N PRO A 2 -12.06 25.24 -1.91
CA PRO A 2 -11.50 24.02 -2.48
C PRO A 2 -11.81 23.92 -3.97
N ASP A 3 -10.83 23.50 -4.74
CA ASP A 3 -11.01 23.23 -6.17
C ASP A 3 -11.34 21.75 -6.37
N TYR A 4 -12.61 21.43 -6.40
CA TYR A 4 -13.08 20.02 -6.50
C TYR A 4 -12.72 19.37 -7.83
N LYS A 5 -12.55 20.12 -8.91
CA LYS A 5 -12.08 19.57 -10.19
C LYS A 5 -10.64 19.06 -10.06
N LYS A 6 -9.78 19.84 -9.42
CA LYS A 6 -8.40 19.43 -9.15
C LYS A 6 -8.35 18.25 -8.20
N ILE A 7 -9.21 18.22 -7.18
CA ILE A 7 -9.32 17.13 -6.23
C ILE A 7 -9.69 15.83 -6.94
N ILE A 8 -10.69 15.87 -7.81
CA ILE A 8 -11.11 14.71 -8.60
C ILE A 8 -10.00 14.24 -9.53
N MET A 9 -9.32 15.15 -10.23
CA MET A 9 -8.18 14.81 -11.07
C MET A 9 -7.05 14.17 -10.27
N PHE A 10 -6.78 14.68 -9.10
CA PHE A 10 -5.79 14.12 -8.19
C PHE A 10 -6.13 12.68 -7.80
N PHE A 11 -7.39 12.42 -7.41
CA PHE A 11 -7.79 11.06 -7.02
C PHE A 11 -7.80 10.09 -8.19
N ASP A 12 -8.06 10.54 -9.42
CA ASP A 12 -7.89 9.69 -10.60
C ASP A 12 -6.43 9.25 -10.77
N GLU A 13 -5.48 10.16 -10.60
CA GLU A 13 -4.05 9.84 -10.63
C GLU A 13 -3.64 8.92 -9.46
N TYR A 14 -4.17 9.20 -8.27
CA TYR A 14 -3.87 8.42 -7.08
C TYR A 14 -4.39 6.99 -7.20
N ILE A 15 -5.59 6.82 -7.72
CA ILE A 15 -6.17 5.51 -8.00
C ILE A 15 -5.31 4.75 -9.03
N ALA A 16 -4.88 5.41 -10.09
CA ALA A 16 -4.01 4.81 -11.10
C ALA A 16 -2.69 4.34 -10.47
N HIS A 17 -2.12 5.12 -9.58
CA HIS A 17 -0.92 4.74 -8.83
C HIS A 17 -1.16 3.49 -7.98
N TYR A 18 -2.26 3.45 -7.22
CA TYR A 18 -2.59 2.29 -6.39
C TYR A 18 -2.91 1.05 -7.21
N LYS A 19 -3.50 1.19 -8.40
CA LYS A 19 -3.66 0.06 -9.35
C LYS A 19 -2.32 -0.53 -9.76
N SER A 20 -1.33 0.32 -10.04
CA SER A 20 0.04 -0.13 -10.35
C SER A 20 0.68 -0.82 -9.14
N PHE A 21 0.45 -0.28 -7.96
CA PHE A 21 0.94 -0.87 -6.72
C PHE A 21 0.31 -2.24 -6.47
N LEU A 22 -1.00 -2.37 -6.68
CA LEU A 22 -1.71 -3.65 -6.55
C LEU A 22 -1.15 -4.70 -7.53
N LYS A 23 -0.91 -4.30 -8.77
CA LYS A 23 -0.31 -5.19 -9.78
C LYS A 23 1.06 -5.68 -9.32
N PHE A 24 1.87 -4.79 -8.75
CA PHE A 24 3.17 -5.15 -8.17
C PHE A 24 3.01 -6.14 -7.01
N GLU A 25 2.05 -5.93 -6.11
CA GLU A 25 1.81 -6.81 -4.97
C GLU A 25 1.37 -8.21 -5.40
N TYR A 26 0.56 -8.33 -6.44
CA TYR A 26 0.22 -9.64 -7.03
C TYR A 26 1.47 -10.36 -7.55
N ALA A 27 2.34 -9.65 -8.27
CA ALA A 27 3.59 -10.22 -8.77
C ALA A 27 4.51 -10.64 -7.63
N LYS A 28 4.60 -9.85 -6.58
CA LYS A 28 5.39 -10.14 -5.38
C LYS A 28 4.86 -11.39 -4.67
N ALA A 29 3.54 -11.50 -4.51
CA ALA A 29 2.91 -12.66 -3.90
C ALA A 29 3.22 -13.94 -4.69
N ASP A 30 3.20 -13.88 -6.02
CA ASP A 30 3.57 -14.99 -6.89
C ASP A 30 5.03 -15.40 -6.70
N MET A 31 5.95 -14.42 -6.62
CA MET A 31 7.36 -14.68 -6.34
C MET A 31 7.57 -15.38 -4.99
N ILE A 32 6.84 -14.95 -3.97
CA ILE A 32 6.90 -15.55 -2.63
C ILE A 32 6.40 -17.00 -2.67
N ASN A 33 5.26 -17.23 -3.31
CA ASN A 33 4.67 -18.57 -3.42
C ASN A 33 5.56 -19.54 -4.17
N LYS A 34 6.27 -19.08 -5.19
CA LYS A 34 7.20 -19.88 -5.99
C LYS A 34 8.60 -19.98 -5.38
N GLY A 35 8.89 -19.24 -4.31
CA GLY A 35 10.19 -19.23 -3.68
C GLY A 35 11.30 -18.60 -4.51
N LEU A 36 10.96 -17.62 -5.36
CA LEU A 36 11.91 -16.94 -6.26
C LEU A 36 12.69 -15.86 -5.53
N VAL A 37 13.68 -16.26 -4.74
CA VAL A 37 14.41 -15.38 -3.81
C VAL A 37 15.13 -14.24 -4.51
N GLU A 38 15.81 -14.50 -5.63
CA GLU A 38 16.54 -13.46 -6.37
C GLU A 38 15.60 -12.42 -6.95
N GLN A 39 14.50 -12.85 -7.57
CA GLN A 39 13.49 -11.94 -8.12
C GLN A 39 12.82 -11.13 -7.00
N LEU A 40 12.55 -11.76 -5.86
CA LEU A 40 12.00 -11.08 -4.70
C LEU A 40 12.95 -10.01 -4.18
N SER A 41 14.25 -10.31 -4.09
CA SER A 41 15.27 -9.35 -3.70
C SER A 41 15.33 -8.16 -4.66
N ASP A 42 15.30 -8.41 -5.96
CA ASP A 42 15.30 -7.37 -6.99
C ASP A 42 14.04 -6.51 -6.91
N SER A 43 12.91 -7.09 -6.53
CA SER A 43 11.64 -6.37 -6.40
C SER A 43 11.62 -5.35 -5.26
N LEU A 44 12.51 -5.46 -4.27
CA LEU A 44 12.58 -4.52 -3.15
C LEU A 44 12.82 -3.07 -3.59
N THR A 45 13.66 -2.86 -4.60
CA THR A 45 13.93 -1.53 -5.16
C THR A 45 12.66 -0.93 -5.78
N THR A 46 11.92 -1.74 -6.54
CA THR A 46 10.64 -1.33 -7.13
C THR A 46 9.62 -1.00 -6.05
N GLU A 47 9.53 -1.83 -5.01
CA GLU A 47 8.61 -1.59 -3.89
C GLU A 47 8.93 -0.29 -3.17
N GLN A 48 10.20 -0.02 -2.89
CA GLN A 48 10.63 1.24 -2.27
C GLN A 48 10.26 2.45 -3.11
N ALA A 49 10.44 2.37 -4.44
CA ALA A 49 10.04 3.44 -5.35
C ALA A 49 8.53 3.68 -5.33
N LEU A 50 7.73 2.63 -5.26
CA LEU A 50 6.27 2.73 -5.14
C LEU A 50 5.84 3.36 -3.82
N ILE A 51 6.50 3.00 -2.72
CA ILE A 51 6.25 3.59 -1.39
C ILE A 51 6.58 5.08 -1.39
N MET A 52 7.72 5.47 -1.96
CA MET A 52 8.11 6.87 -2.07
C MET A 52 7.10 7.66 -2.90
N LYS A 53 6.63 7.10 -4.00
CA LYS A 53 5.60 7.71 -4.84
C LYS A 53 4.28 7.87 -4.08
N THR A 54 3.89 6.87 -3.29
CA THR A 54 2.72 6.94 -2.42
C THR A 54 2.84 8.09 -1.42
N ASN A 55 4.00 8.24 -0.80
CA ASN A 55 4.26 9.33 0.15
C ASN A 55 4.16 10.70 -0.53
N THR A 56 4.62 10.82 -1.75
CA THR A 56 4.49 12.05 -2.55
C THR A 56 3.02 12.38 -2.82
N PHE A 57 2.22 11.38 -3.22
CA PHE A 57 0.79 11.55 -3.40
C PHE A 57 0.10 11.96 -2.10
N GLU A 58 0.46 11.36 -0.96
CA GLU A 58 -0.10 11.71 0.34
C GLU A 58 0.19 13.16 0.72
N ALA A 59 1.41 13.64 0.49
CA ALA A 59 1.76 15.03 0.74
C ALA A 59 0.92 15.99 -0.11
N ARG A 60 0.71 15.65 -1.39
CA ARG A 60 -0.17 16.41 -2.29
C ARG A 60 -1.62 16.38 -1.82
N ARG A 61 -2.11 15.21 -1.38
CA ARG A 61 -3.47 15.05 -0.87
C ARG A 61 -3.74 16.00 0.30
N ILE A 62 -2.87 15.98 1.28
CA ILE A 62 -3.01 16.80 2.48
C ILE A 62 -3.17 18.28 2.14
N LYS A 63 -2.36 18.79 1.22
CA LYS A 63 -2.44 20.18 0.77
C LYS A 63 -3.71 20.46 -0.01
N LEU A 64 -4.10 19.54 -0.89
CA LEU A 64 -5.19 19.75 -1.82
C LEU A 64 -6.56 19.73 -1.13
N VAL A 65 -6.72 18.91 -0.09
CA VAL A 65 -7.99 18.79 0.66
C VAL A 65 -7.99 19.61 1.95
N GLU A 66 -7.01 20.47 2.12
CA GLU A 66 -6.94 21.35 3.29
C GLU A 66 -8.23 22.19 3.40
N GLY A 67 -8.85 22.17 4.57
CA GLY A 67 -10.12 22.85 4.80
C GLY A 67 -11.37 22.08 4.39
N CYS A 68 -11.23 20.87 3.85
CA CYS A 68 -12.36 20.03 3.45
C CYS A 68 -12.78 19.00 4.52
N GLY A 69 -12.23 19.11 5.71
CA GLY A 69 -12.47 18.16 6.80
C GLY A 69 -11.35 17.15 6.94
N ASP A 70 -11.47 16.26 7.93
CA ASP A 70 -10.42 15.29 8.28
C ASP A 70 -10.61 13.92 7.61
N THR A 71 -11.79 13.67 7.06
CA THR A 71 -12.13 12.39 6.44
C THR A 71 -12.63 12.56 5.01
N PHE A 72 -12.57 11.47 4.25
CA PHE A 72 -13.13 11.45 2.89
C PHE A 72 -14.65 11.66 2.90
N ALA A 73 -15.34 11.15 3.91
CA ALA A 73 -16.78 11.36 4.08
C ALA A 73 -17.10 12.86 4.22
N GLU A 74 -16.32 13.59 5.00
CA GLU A 74 -16.47 15.05 5.15
C GLU A 74 -16.17 15.79 3.85
N LEU A 75 -15.17 15.34 3.10
CA LEU A 75 -14.88 15.88 1.78
C LEU A 75 -16.07 15.73 0.83
N ILE A 76 -16.70 14.56 0.82
CA ILE A 76 -17.87 14.28 -0.02
C ILE A 76 -19.05 15.16 0.42
N ASP A 77 -19.32 15.23 1.73
CA ASP A 77 -20.43 15.99 2.28
C ASP A 77 -20.31 17.50 1.99
N GLY A 78 -19.10 18.01 2.00
CA GLY A 78 -18.82 19.42 1.70
C GLY A 78 -18.78 19.75 0.21
N ALA A 79 -18.78 18.76 -0.66
CA ALA A 79 -18.68 18.97 -2.11
C ALA A 79 -20.02 19.37 -2.72
N PRO A 80 -20.01 20.15 -3.82
CA PRO A 80 -21.21 20.39 -4.63
C PRO A 80 -21.81 19.08 -5.13
N GLU A 81 -23.13 19.04 -5.25
CA GLU A 81 -23.86 17.83 -5.65
C GLU A 81 -23.34 17.21 -6.94
N GLU A 82 -22.96 18.04 -7.92
CA GLU A 82 -22.41 17.62 -9.21
C GLU A 82 -21.12 16.79 -9.09
N HIS A 83 -20.37 16.92 -7.98
CA HIS A 83 -19.10 16.23 -7.76
C HIS A 83 -19.19 15.07 -6.77
N ARG A 84 -20.27 14.96 -6.01
CA ARG A 84 -20.42 13.95 -4.94
C ARG A 84 -20.38 12.52 -5.45
N GLU A 85 -21.09 12.23 -6.54
CA GLU A 85 -21.12 10.88 -7.13
C GLU A 85 -19.74 10.43 -7.56
N LYS A 86 -18.99 11.30 -8.24
CA LYS A 86 -17.63 10.98 -8.68
C LYS A 86 -16.71 10.73 -7.49
N LEU A 87 -16.78 11.58 -6.46
CA LEU A 87 -15.97 11.43 -5.24
C LEU A 87 -16.32 10.14 -4.48
N LYS A 88 -17.60 9.78 -4.40
CA LYS A 88 -18.02 8.51 -3.79
C LYS A 88 -17.44 7.31 -4.55
N SER A 89 -17.53 7.34 -5.87
CA SER A 89 -16.99 6.30 -6.73
C SER A 89 -15.48 6.15 -6.55
N GLN A 90 -14.75 7.27 -6.49
CA GLN A 90 -13.32 7.29 -6.25
C GLN A 90 -12.97 6.73 -4.87
N HIS A 91 -13.73 7.10 -3.84
CA HIS A 91 -13.52 6.58 -2.49
C HIS A 91 -13.72 5.07 -2.41
N GLU A 92 -14.78 4.56 -3.03
CA GLU A 92 -15.06 3.12 -3.09
C GLU A 92 -13.95 2.37 -3.82
N GLU A 93 -13.54 2.85 -4.97
CA GLU A 93 -12.49 2.23 -5.77
C GLU A 93 -11.14 2.22 -5.04
N LEU A 94 -10.76 3.36 -4.47
CA LEU A 94 -9.52 3.50 -3.71
C LEU A 94 -9.50 2.58 -2.50
N SER A 95 -10.59 2.55 -1.72
CA SER A 95 -10.73 1.71 -0.54
C SER A 95 -10.63 0.23 -0.88
N GLU A 96 -11.25 -0.19 -1.98
CA GLU A 96 -11.20 -1.58 -2.45
C GLU A 96 -9.78 -1.99 -2.85
N ILE A 97 -9.06 -1.14 -3.59
CA ILE A 97 -7.69 -1.41 -4.00
C ILE A 97 -6.77 -1.52 -2.77
N ILE A 98 -6.88 -0.58 -1.85
CA ILE A 98 -6.06 -0.58 -0.62
C ILE A 98 -6.34 -1.82 0.23
N TYR A 99 -7.60 -2.22 0.32
CA TYR A 99 -7.98 -3.45 1.02
C TYR A 99 -7.33 -4.69 0.39
N LYS A 100 -7.33 -4.79 -0.94
CA LYS A 100 -6.68 -5.89 -1.67
C LYS A 100 -5.17 -5.91 -1.45
N ILE A 101 -4.53 -4.75 -1.47
CA ILE A 101 -3.09 -4.63 -1.17
C ILE A 101 -2.80 -5.13 0.25
N LYS A 102 -3.63 -4.72 1.21
CA LYS A 102 -3.49 -5.16 2.61
C LYS A 102 -3.63 -6.69 2.74
N GLU A 103 -4.63 -7.28 2.10
CA GLU A 103 -4.80 -8.74 2.10
C GLU A 103 -3.57 -9.47 1.54
N LEU A 104 -3.03 -8.97 0.43
CA LEU A 104 -1.84 -9.56 -0.19
C LEU A 104 -0.62 -9.44 0.72
N ASN A 105 -0.41 -8.29 1.35
CA ASN A 105 0.70 -8.08 2.27
C ASN A 105 0.58 -8.95 3.52
N ASP A 106 -0.61 -9.08 4.08
CA ASP A 106 -0.85 -9.92 5.25
C ASP A 106 -0.63 -11.40 4.90
N GLY A 107 -1.13 -11.86 3.75
CA GLY A 107 -0.88 -13.19 3.24
C GLY A 107 0.59 -13.46 2.97
N ALA A 108 1.29 -12.53 2.32
CA ALA A 108 2.71 -12.60 2.06
C ALA A 108 3.52 -12.65 3.35
N GLY A 109 3.18 -11.80 4.32
CA GLY A 109 3.83 -11.78 5.63
C GLY A 109 3.65 -13.10 6.39
N ALA A 110 2.48 -13.70 6.31
CA ALA A 110 2.21 -15.01 6.93
C ALA A 110 3.06 -16.11 6.30
N ILE A 111 3.18 -16.14 4.97
CA ILE A 111 4.00 -17.12 4.24
C ILE A 111 5.48 -16.97 4.58
N VAL A 112 5.98 -15.73 4.57
CA VAL A 112 7.39 -15.44 4.92
C VAL A 112 7.66 -15.83 6.36
N SER A 113 6.77 -15.48 7.30
CA SER A 113 6.89 -15.84 8.71
C SER A 113 6.93 -17.36 8.91
N GLU A 114 6.08 -18.11 8.22
CA GLU A 114 6.07 -19.55 8.28
C GLU A 114 7.38 -20.16 7.75
N ARG A 115 7.88 -19.64 6.61
CA ARG A 115 9.15 -20.09 6.03
C ARG A 115 10.33 -19.77 6.93
N LEU A 116 10.34 -18.59 7.57
CA LEU A 116 11.36 -18.21 8.54
C LEU A 116 11.37 -19.15 9.75
N LYS A 117 10.22 -19.53 10.27
CA LYS A 117 10.10 -20.52 11.34
C LYS A 117 10.70 -21.86 10.95
N LYS A 118 10.46 -22.33 9.72
CA LYS A 118 11.05 -23.56 9.21
C LYS A 118 12.58 -23.48 9.11
N ILE A 119 13.09 -22.34 8.64
CA ILE A 119 14.54 -22.07 8.55
C ILE A 119 15.16 -22.02 9.94
N GLN A 120 14.55 -21.30 10.89
CA GLN A 120 15.00 -21.21 12.27
C GLN A 120 15.01 -22.58 12.95
N LYS A 121 14.04 -23.42 12.67
CA LYS A 121 13.96 -24.78 13.19
C LYS A 121 15.11 -25.67 12.67
N ARG A 122 15.52 -25.46 11.41
CA ARG A 122 16.68 -26.14 10.81
C ARG A 122 18.00 -25.60 11.33
N THR A 123 18.09 -24.31 11.59
CA THR A 123 19.30 -23.62 12.04
C THR A 123 19.42 -23.54 13.56
N ALA A 124 18.39 -23.89 14.33
CA ALA A 124 18.50 -24.06 15.78
C ALA A 124 19.57 -25.12 16.15
N GLU A 125 19.84 -26.06 15.23
CA GLU A 125 20.93 -27.01 15.33
C GLU A 125 22.30 -26.40 14.99
N LEU A 126 22.34 -25.21 14.31
CA LEU A 126 23.56 -24.58 13.80
C LEU A 126 23.89 -23.21 14.39
N ASP A 127 23.04 -22.67 15.23
CA ASP A 127 23.24 -21.45 16.08
C ASP A 127 23.63 -20.16 15.33
N VAL A 128 23.21 -19.92 14.07
CA VAL A 128 23.82 -18.88 13.22
C VAL A 128 22.88 -17.82 12.66
N TYR A 129 21.54 -17.83 12.87
CA TYR A 129 20.71 -16.92 12.09
C TYR A 129 19.61 -16.18 12.86
N ASP A 130 19.57 -14.81 12.66
CA ASP A 130 18.53 -13.92 13.18
C ASP A 130 17.64 -13.37 12.04
N GLY A 131 16.40 -13.86 11.94
CA GLY A 131 15.43 -13.44 10.93
C GLY A 131 14.60 -12.21 11.27
N LYS A 132 14.81 -11.59 12.44
CA LYS A 132 14.01 -10.46 12.92
C LYS A 132 14.11 -9.21 12.06
N GLY A 133 15.24 -8.99 11.40
CA GLY A 133 15.45 -7.84 10.54
C GLY A 133 14.53 -7.82 9.32
N ALA A 134 14.28 -8.97 8.70
CA ALA A 134 13.39 -9.08 7.54
C ALA A 134 11.92 -8.81 7.92
N LEU A 135 11.47 -9.33 9.06
CA LEU A 135 10.11 -9.09 9.58
C LEU A 135 9.86 -7.62 9.88
N LYS A 136 10.84 -6.92 10.48
CA LYS A 136 10.74 -5.48 10.76
C LYS A 136 10.57 -4.66 9.48
N ARG A 137 11.25 -5.02 8.40
CA ARG A 137 11.11 -4.33 7.10
C ARG A 137 9.71 -4.46 6.53
N GLU A 138 9.10 -5.62 6.59
CA GLU A 138 7.72 -5.82 6.14
C GLU A 138 6.72 -5.01 6.96
N HIS A 139 6.88 -4.96 8.26
CA HIS A 139 6.04 -4.14 9.13
C HIS A 139 6.18 -2.65 8.81
N ALA A 140 7.38 -2.16 8.54
CA ALA A 140 7.61 -0.77 8.13
C ALA A 140 6.92 -0.46 6.80
N THR A 141 6.97 -1.38 5.83
CA THR A 141 6.30 -1.25 4.54
C THR A 141 4.78 -1.14 4.70
N LYS A 142 4.18 -2.02 5.51
CA LYS A 142 2.75 -1.97 5.82
C LYS A 142 2.34 -0.63 6.44
N SER A 143 3.10 -0.13 7.40
CA SER A 143 2.85 1.15 8.05
C SER A 143 2.89 2.31 7.07
N ALA A 144 3.85 2.32 6.14
CA ALA A 144 3.96 3.36 5.13
C ALA A 144 2.76 3.38 4.18
N ILE A 145 2.24 2.22 3.78
CA ILE A 145 1.13 2.10 2.84
C ILE A 145 -0.20 2.49 3.48
N PHE A 146 -0.45 2.09 4.73
CA PHE A 146 -1.78 2.19 5.34
C PHE A 146 -1.95 3.32 6.34
N ARG A 147 -0.93 4.13 6.57
CA ARG A 147 -0.93 5.14 7.63
C ARG A 147 -2.02 6.21 7.50
N ASN A 148 -2.47 6.52 6.30
CA ASN A 148 -3.38 7.64 6.03
C ASN A 148 -4.68 7.24 5.31
N VAL A 149 -5.12 6.02 5.49
CA VAL A 149 -6.37 5.52 4.89
C VAL A 149 -7.52 5.30 5.93
#